data_b2e0df61384547aa8981bd739188c981
#
_entry.id   b2e0df61384547aa8981bd739188c981
#
_cell.length_a   1.000
_cell.length_b   1.000
_cell.length_c   1.000
_cell.angle_alpha   90.00
_cell.angle_beta   90.00
_cell.angle_gamma   90.00
#
_symmetry.space_group_name_H-M   'P 1'
#
loop_
_entity.id
_entity.type
_entity.pdbx_description
1 polymer ?
#
loop_
_entity_poly.entity_id
_entity_poly.type
_entity_poly.pdbx_seq_one_letter_code
_entity_poly.pdbx_strand_id
1 'polypeptide(L)'
;METRTASHKKNRKLEAFVIDKKLSWKTISNINYNLDKISYVQPVITYERTYKYPEAFSHILGYVSEPNAKELNSISKNLLYIPNLKIGKKGIEKKFENQMIGYPGKSIIETDALGKQVKQVGYEQGVKGKDFYSTLDSDLQVFAKKALGEDSGSVIVMTTRGEIRCCVSSPSFDANLFTYGIDSFQYKDYLKNEKKPLSNKALSSQYPPGSTIKMLVALSALENKIVNEK
;
A
#
# COMPACT_ATOMS: atom_id res chain seq x y z
N MET A 1 13.74 -11.55 18.11
CA MET A 1 13.63 -12.69 17.20
C MET A 1 12.63 -13.76 17.65
N GLU A 2 12.18 -13.73 18.91
CA GLU A 2 11.34 -14.80 19.51
C GLU A 2 9.82 -14.67 19.40
N THR A 3 9.29 -13.56 18.93
CA THR A 3 7.83 -13.29 19.01
C THR A 3 7.03 -13.67 17.76
N ARG A 4 7.66 -14.04 16.63
CA ARG A 4 6.94 -14.44 15.41
C ARG A 4 6.67 -15.95 15.29
N THR A 5 7.36 -16.77 16.06
CA THR A 5 7.22 -18.24 16.02
C THR A 5 6.00 -18.78 16.78
N ALA A 6 5.38 -18.00 17.66
CA ALA A 6 4.31 -18.50 18.53
C ALA A 6 2.90 -18.49 17.91
N SER A 7 2.64 -17.69 16.87
CA SER A 7 1.29 -17.55 16.32
C SER A 7 0.94 -18.57 15.22
N HIS A 8 1.91 -19.27 14.64
CA HIS A 8 1.68 -20.24 13.55
C HIS A 8 1.63 -21.71 13.99
N LYS A 9 1.63 -21.98 15.30
CA LYS A 9 1.69 -23.36 15.84
C LYS A 9 0.40 -24.17 15.77
N LYS A 10 -0.69 -23.64 15.21
CA LYS A 10 -1.97 -24.36 15.08
C LYS A 10 -2.29 -24.67 13.62
N ASN A 11 -2.00 -25.87 13.20
CA ASN A 11 -2.65 -26.62 12.11
C ASN A 11 -2.22 -26.50 10.65
N ARG A 12 -0.93 -26.35 10.27
CA ARG A 12 -0.56 -26.73 8.91
C ARG A 12 0.92 -27.19 8.81
N LYS A 13 1.14 -28.49 8.77
CA LYS A 13 2.47 -29.12 8.73
C LYS A 13 3.27 -28.91 7.41
N LEU A 14 2.71 -28.22 6.41
CA LEU A 14 3.29 -28.12 5.05
C LEU A 14 3.24 -26.71 4.44
N GLU A 15 2.97 -25.67 5.21
CA GLU A 15 3.00 -24.31 4.66
C GLU A 15 4.40 -23.70 4.76
N ALA A 16 4.89 -23.22 3.61
CA ALA A 16 6.12 -22.45 3.57
C ALA A 16 5.92 -21.11 4.31
N PHE A 17 6.87 -20.74 5.15
CA PHE A 17 6.88 -19.44 5.83
C PHE A 17 8.14 -18.66 5.47
N VAL A 18 8.01 -17.34 5.42
CA VAL A 18 9.14 -16.47 5.10
C VAL A 18 10.01 -16.30 6.33
N ILE A 19 11.27 -16.71 6.23
CA ILE A 19 12.27 -16.58 7.29
C ILE A 19 12.85 -15.18 7.29
N ASP A 20 13.22 -14.67 6.10
CA ASP A 20 13.82 -13.36 5.92
C ASP A 20 13.43 -12.75 4.56
N LYS A 21 13.51 -11.41 4.45
CA LYS A 21 13.13 -10.63 3.26
C LYS A 21 14.31 -9.78 2.82
N LYS A 22 14.36 -9.42 1.53
CA LYS A 22 15.38 -8.53 0.94
C LYS A 22 16.81 -9.06 1.12
N LEU A 23 17.00 -10.34 0.89
CA LEU A 23 18.32 -10.96 0.98
C LEU A 23 19.30 -10.29 0.00
N SER A 24 20.52 -10.04 0.46
CA SER A 24 21.61 -9.61 -0.40
C SER A 24 21.98 -10.71 -1.39
N TRP A 25 22.52 -10.33 -2.54
CA TRP A 25 23.01 -11.30 -3.54
C TRP A 25 24.04 -12.28 -2.96
N LYS A 26 24.90 -11.79 -2.07
CA LYS A 26 25.86 -12.61 -1.33
C LYS A 26 25.17 -13.65 -0.44
N THR A 27 24.12 -13.26 0.25
CA THR A 27 23.34 -14.16 1.11
C THR A 27 22.63 -15.23 0.27
N ILE A 28 22.02 -14.84 -0.86
CA ILE A 28 21.37 -15.77 -1.80
C ILE A 28 22.38 -16.78 -2.34
N SER A 29 23.56 -16.34 -2.75
CA SER A 29 24.63 -17.23 -3.24
C SER A 29 25.09 -18.21 -2.18
N ASN A 30 25.25 -17.77 -0.93
CA ASN A 30 25.62 -18.64 0.19
C ASN A 30 24.54 -19.67 0.50
N ILE A 31 23.27 -19.29 0.45
CA ILE A 31 22.13 -20.21 0.63
C ILE A 31 22.17 -21.27 -0.48
N ASN A 32 22.27 -20.84 -1.74
CA ASN A 32 22.30 -21.74 -2.88
C ASN A 32 23.48 -22.73 -2.82
N TYR A 33 24.65 -22.29 -2.38
CA TYR A 33 25.82 -23.13 -2.21
C TYR A 33 25.65 -24.21 -1.13
N ASN A 34 24.84 -23.94 -0.11
CA ASN A 34 24.61 -24.85 1.01
C ASN A 34 23.23 -25.53 0.98
N LEU A 35 22.50 -25.51 -0.12
CA LEU A 35 21.15 -26.11 -0.23
C LEU A 35 21.12 -27.58 0.18
N ASP A 36 22.19 -28.34 -0.12
CA ASP A 36 22.28 -29.74 0.28
C ASP A 36 22.28 -29.94 1.80
N LYS A 37 22.77 -28.95 2.56
CA LYS A 37 22.82 -28.98 4.02
C LYS A 37 21.55 -28.38 4.68
N ILE A 38 20.83 -27.54 3.95
CA ILE A 38 19.65 -26.81 4.43
C ILE A 38 18.43 -27.07 3.55
N SER A 39 18.14 -28.34 3.32
CA SER A 39 17.15 -28.84 2.33
C SER A 39 15.72 -28.28 2.50
N TYR A 40 15.40 -27.65 3.62
CA TYR A 40 14.08 -27.05 3.89
C TYR A 40 14.02 -25.53 3.65
N VAL A 41 15.10 -24.90 3.18
CA VAL A 41 15.16 -23.46 2.92
C VAL A 41 15.40 -23.23 1.44
N GLN A 42 14.57 -22.41 0.82
CA GLN A 42 14.72 -22.04 -0.60
C GLN A 42 14.64 -20.53 -0.76
N PRO A 43 15.56 -19.89 -1.51
CA PRO A 43 15.39 -18.50 -1.90
C PRO A 43 14.31 -18.41 -2.97
N VAL A 44 13.36 -17.49 -2.77
CA VAL A 44 12.25 -17.26 -3.70
C VAL A 44 12.30 -15.83 -4.17
N ILE A 45 12.22 -15.62 -5.48
CA ILE A 45 12.08 -14.28 -6.07
C ILE A 45 10.60 -13.92 -6.03
N THR A 46 10.30 -12.79 -5.41
CA THR A 46 8.94 -12.26 -5.35
C THR A 46 8.93 -10.80 -5.79
N TYR A 47 7.78 -10.35 -6.26
CA TYR A 47 7.55 -8.94 -6.54
C TYR A 47 6.93 -8.28 -5.32
N GLU A 48 7.40 -7.08 -4.99
CA GLU A 48 6.88 -6.31 -3.88
C GLU A 48 6.51 -4.89 -4.33
N ARG A 49 5.41 -4.36 -3.80
CA ARG A 49 5.00 -2.99 -4.08
C ARG A 49 6.01 -2.02 -3.47
N THR A 50 6.53 -1.11 -4.28
CA THR A 50 7.44 -0.05 -3.87
C THR A 50 6.92 1.29 -4.38
N TYR A 51 6.91 2.30 -3.52
CA TYR A 51 6.49 3.66 -3.85
C TYR A 51 7.73 4.54 -4.04
N LYS A 52 7.88 5.12 -5.24
CA LYS A 52 9.04 5.95 -5.59
C LYS A 52 9.15 7.22 -4.73
N TYR A 53 8.00 7.82 -4.40
CA TYR A 53 7.90 9.00 -3.55
C TYR A 53 6.96 8.71 -2.37
N PRO A 54 7.41 7.91 -1.39
CA PRO A 54 6.53 7.25 -0.44
C PRO A 54 5.78 8.22 0.49
N GLU A 55 6.37 9.39 0.79
CA GLU A 55 5.71 10.41 1.61
C GLU A 55 4.78 11.32 0.80
N ALA A 56 5.23 11.77 -0.39
CA ALA A 56 4.46 12.71 -1.19
C ALA A 56 3.13 12.11 -1.70
N PHE A 57 3.09 10.81 -1.92
CA PHE A 57 1.93 10.11 -2.45
C PHE A 57 1.19 9.24 -1.43
N SER A 58 1.66 9.16 -0.17
CA SER A 58 1.13 8.24 0.84
C SER A 58 -0.38 8.32 1.03
N HIS A 59 -0.94 9.52 1.04
CA HIS A 59 -2.35 9.74 1.30
C HIS A 59 -3.25 9.48 0.09
N ILE A 60 -2.74 9.69 -1.13
CA ILE A 60 -3.52 9.51 -2.35
C ILE A 60 -3.41 8.07 -2.87
N LEU A 61 -2.19 7.55 -2.98
CA LEU A 61 -1.99 6.16 -3.38
C LEU A 61 -2.38 5.19 -2.26
N GLY A 62 -2.08 5.53 -1.02
CA GLY A 62 -2.20 4.60 0.09
C GLY A 62 -0.99 3.67 0.17
N TYR A 63 -1.23 2.48 0.69
CA TYR A 63 -0.23 1.43 0.81
C TYR A 63 -0.88 0.06 0.83
N VAL A 64 -0.08 -0.97 0.55
CA VAL A 64 -0.49 -2.37 0.71
C VAL A 64 0.15 -2.96 1.97
N SER A 65 -0.55 -3.85 2.65
CA SER A 65 -0.06 -4.56 3.84
C SER A 65 -0.77 -5.89 4.00
N GLU A 66 -0.28 -6.75 4.87
CA GLU A 66 -0.91 -8.03 5.18
C GLU A 66 -2.36 -7.84 5.65
N PRO A 67 -3.29 -8.72 5.22
CA PRO A 67 -4.68 -8.63 5.63
C PRO A 67 -4.85 -8.92 7.12
N ASN A 68 -5.73 -8.19 7.78
CA ASN A 68 -6.14 -8.49 9.14
C ASN A 68 -7.20 -9.61 9.17
N ALA A 69 -7.54 -10.11 10.38
CA ALA A 69 -8.49 -11.23 10.54
C ALA A 69 -9.88 -10.95 9.93
N LYS A 70 -10.33 -9.69 9.94
CA LYS A 70 -11.64 -9.32 9.35
C LYS A 70 -11.55 -9.28 7.82
N GLU A 71 -10.47 -8.76 7.28
CA GLU A 71 -10.23 -8.66 5.84
C GLU A 71 -10.04 -10.04 5.21
N LEU A 72 -9.42 -11.00 5.91
CA LEU A 72 -9.27 -12.38 5.44
C LEU A 72 -10.62 -13.03 5.07
N ASN A 73 -11.69 -12.71 5.80
CA ASN A 73 -13.02 -13.25 5.52
C ASN A 73 -13.66 -12.71 4.22
N SER A 74 -13.18 -11.55 3.74
CA SER A 74 -13.67 -10.90 2.51
C SER A 74 -12.81 -11.19 1.28
N ILE A 75 -11.63 -11.80 1.47
CA ILE A 75 -10.72 -12.12 0.37
C ILE A 75 -11.17 -13.39 -0.34
N SER A 76 -11.05 -13.41 -1.67
CA SER A 76 -11.29 -14.60 -2.49
C SER A 76 -10.40 -15.76 -2.01
N LYS A 77 -11.00 -16.96 -1.90
CA LYS A 77 -10.28 -18.16 -1.45
C LYS A 77 -9.00 -18.45 -2.25
N ASN A 78 -9.01 -18.14 -3.54
CA ASN A 78 -7.85 -18.35 -4.41
C ASN A 78 -6.65 -17.46 -4.03
N LEU A 79 -6.89 -16.28 -3.47
CA LEU A 79 -5.84 -15.35 -3.05
C LEU A 79 -5.26 -15.73 -1.68
N LEU A 80 -6.00 -16.45 -0.85
CA LEU A 80 -5.55 -16.85 0.49
C LEU A 80 -4.35 -17.81 0.47
N TYR A 81 -4.11 -18.46 -0.66
CA TYR A 81 -2.95 -19.35 -0.86
C TYR A 81 -1.69 -18.61 -1.29
N ILE A 82 -1.75 -17.30 -1.57
CA ILE A 82 -0.57 -16.50 -1.92
C ILE A 82 0.27 -16.26 -0.67
N PRO A 83 1.51 -16.75 -0.62
CA PRO A 83 2.40 -16.44 0.49
C PRO A 83 2.63 -14.93 0.61
N ASN A 84 2.54 -14.41 1.84
CA ASN A 84 2.69 -12.97 2.12
C ASN A 84 1.76 -12.07 1.29
N LEU A 85 0.55 -12.51 1.05
CA LEU A 85 -0.47 -11.71 0.39
C LEU A 85 -0.53 -10.31 1.02
N LYS A 86 -0.45 -9.29 0.20
CA LYS A 86 -0.68 -7.90 0.60
C LYS A 86 -1.90 -7.37 -0.12
N ILE A 87 -2.70 -6.60 0.59
CA ILE A 87 -3.90 -5.95 0.08
C ILE A 87 -3.82 -4.45 0.29
N GLY A 88 -4.52 -3.69 -0.54
CA GLY A 88 -4.63 -2.23 -0.42
C GLY A 88 -5.37 -1.82 0.85
N LYS A 89 -4.74 -0.99 1.67
CA LYS A 89 -5.29 -0.54 2.96
C LYS A 89 -5.98 0.80 2.88
N LYS A 90 -5.50 1.69 2.06
CA LYS A 90 -6.00 3.06 1.88
C LYS A 90 -5.82 3.51 0.43
N GLY A 91 -6.41 4.65 0.10
CA GLY A 91 -6.20 5.35 -1.16
C GLY A 91 -6.59 4.56 -2.41
N ILE A 92 -5.86 4.81 -3.48
CA ILE A 92 -6.03 4.16 -4.78
C ILE A 92 -5.78 2.66 -4.68
N GLU A 93 -4.79 2.22 -3.91
CA GLU A 93 -4.48 0.80 -3.69
C GLU A 93 -5.71 0.04 -3.18
N LYS A 94 -6.43 0.60 -2.20
CA LYS A 94 -7.66 -0.02 -1.69
C LYS A 94 -8.82 0.07 -2.66
N LYS A 95 -8.99 1.22 -3.29
CA LYS A 95 -10.15 1.48 -4.17
C LYS A 95 -10.16 0.59 -5.41
N PHE A 96 -8.97 0.34 -5.96
CA PHE A 96 -8.79 -0.43 -7.19
C PHE A 96 -8.14 -1.80 -6.97
N GLU A 97 -8.12 -2.30 -5.73
CA GLU A 97 -7.54 -3.58 -5.33
C GLU A 97 -7.88 -4.71 -6.31
N ASN A 98 -9.18 -4.93 -6.56
CA ASN A 98 -9.67 -6.03 -7.41
C ASN A 98 -9.16 -5.97 -8.85
N GLN A 99 -8.75 -4.79 -9.33
CA GLN A 99 -8.24 -4.61 -10.68
C GLN A 99 -6.73 -4.71 -10.73
N MET A 100 -6.05 -4.33 -9.63
CA MET A 100 -4.59 -4.25 -9.54
C MET A 100 -3.95 -5.57 -9.07
N ILE A 101 -4.69 -6.41 -8.33
CA ILE A 101 -4.12 -7.62 -7.71
C ILE A 101 -3.83 -8.73 -8.73
N GLY A 102 -4.57 -8.79 -9.85
CA GLY A 102 -4.45 -9.86 -10.84
C GLY A 102 -4.92 -11.22 -10.32
N TYR A 103 -4.47 -12.28 -10.99
CA TYR A 103 -4.76 -13.66 -10.61
C TYR A 103 -3.45 -14.43 -10.43
N PRO A 104 -3.27 -15.14 -9.30
CA PRO A 104 -2.06 -15.92 -9.08
C PRO A 104 -1.98 -17.10 -10.03
N GLY A 105 -0.78 -17.40 -10.49
CA GLY A 105 -0.49 -18.68 -11.14
C GLY A 105 -0.50 -19.82 -10.11
N LYS A 106 -0.55 -21.04 -10.62
CA LYS A 106 -0.51 -22.25 -9.81
C LYS A 106 0.53 -23.19 -10.35
N SER A 107 1.31 -23.80 -9.46
CA SER A 107 2.21 -24.90 -9.77
C SER A 107 1.75 -26.13 -9.01
N ILE A 108 1.48 -27.20 -9.72
CA ILE A 108 1.10 -28.49 -9.16
C ILE A 108 2.39 -29.33 -9.10
N ILE A 109 2.82 -29.64 -7.89
CA ILE A 109 4.03 -30.42 -7.64
C ILE A 109 3.69 -31.76 -7.01
N GLU A 110 4.37 -32.81 -7.45
CA GLU A 110 4.36 -34.09 -6.81
C GLU A 110 5.46 -34.13 -5.75
N THR A 111 5.10 -34.58 -4.54
CA THR A 111 6.02 -34.67 -3.40
C THR A 111 6.14 -36.11 -2.93
N ASP A 112 7.30 -36.47 -2.38
CA ASP A 112 7.49 -37.75 -1.68
C ASP A 112 6.79 -37.74 -0.30
N ALA A 113 6.85 -38.86 0.40
CA ALA A 113 6.25 -39.01 1.74
C ALA A 113 6.86 -38.09 2.80
N LEU A 114 8.01 -37.46 2.54
CA LEU A 114 8.70 -36.54 3.40
C LEU A 114 8.39 -35.06 3.01
N GLY A 115 7.59 -34.83 1.95
CA GLY A 115 7.25 -33.50 1.44
C GLY A 115 8.31 -32.88 0.52
N LYS A 116 9.34 -33.67 0.08
CA LYS A 116 10.33 -33.21 -0.88
C LYS A 116 9.72 -33.21 -2.28
N GLN A 117 9.90 -32.12 -3.03
CA GLN A 117 9.45 -32.00 -4.39
C GLN A 117 10.17 -33.04 -5.30
N VAL A 118 9.38 -33.85 -5.97
CA VAL A 118 9.85 -34.86 -6.92
C VAL A 118 9.74 -34.34 -8.35
N LYS A 119 8.56 -33.85 -8.73
CA LYS A 119 8.27 -33.41 -10.10
C LYS A 119 7.21 -32.33 -10.11
N GLN A 120 7.31 -31.40 -11.06
CA GLN A 120 6.23 -30.50 -11.41
C GLN A 120 5.33 -31.17 -12.45
N VAL A 121 4.07 -31.41 -12.10
CA VAL A 121 3.10 -32.12 -12.95
C VAL A 121 2.14 -31.17 -13.67
N GLY A 122 2.05 -29.89 -13.23
CA GLY A 122 1.23 -28.89 -13.88
C GLY A 122 1.67 -27.46 -13.56
N TYR A 123 1.34 -26.55 -14.48
CA TYR A 123 1.57 -25.13 -14.30
C TYR A 123 0.46 -24.33 -14.97
N GLU A 124 -0.15 -23.43 -14.22
CA GLU A 124 -1.08 -22.42 -14.73
C GLU A 124 -0.43 -21.04 -14.56
N GLN A 125 -0.33 -20.29 -15.66
CA GLN A 125 0.30 -18.97 -15.63
C GLN A 125 -0.61 -17.98 -14.90
N GLY A 126 -0.03 -17.13 -14.04
CA GLY A 126 -0.73 -16.03 -13.42
C GLY A 126 -1.04 -14.90 -14.42
N VAL A 127 -2.06 -14.13 -14.12
CA VAL A 127 -2.46 -12.95 -14.89
C VAL A 127 -2.12 -11.70 -14.10
N LYS A 128 -1.27 -10.83 -14.66
CA LYS A 128 -0.92 -9.53 -14.07
C LYS A 128 -2.18 -8.68 -13.89
N GLY A 129 -2.27 -7.95 -12.78
CA GLY A 129 -3.28 -6.91 -12.59
C GLY A 129 -3.13 -5.75 -13.60
N LYS A 130 -4.16 -4.93 -13.69
CA LYS A 130 -4.19 -3.79 -14.61
C LYS A 130 -3.21 -2.69 -14.15
N ASP A 131 -2.57 -2.04 -15.09
CA ASP A 131 -1.84 -0.81 -14.86
C ASP A 131 -2.82 0.37 -14.81
N PHE A 132 -2.59 1.30 -13.88
CA PHE A 132 -3.40 2.49 -13.71
C PHE A 132 -2.60 3.74 -14.06
N TYR A 133 -3.19 4.61 -14.84
CA TYR A 133 -2.67 5.92 -15.18
C TYR A 133 -3.52 6.98 -14.49
N SER A 134 -2.88 7.89 -13.79
CA SER A 134 -3.54 9.00 -13.11
C SER A 134 -3.21 10.33 -13.77
N THR A 135 -4.00 11.35 -13.48
CA THR A 135 -3.75 12.73 -13.91
C THR A 135 -2.75 13.46 -13.01
N LEU A 136 -2.27 12.81 -11.95
CA LEU A 136 -1.31 13.39 -11.01
C LEU A 136 0.04 13.66 -11.69
N ASP A 137 0.56 14.83 -11.46
CA ASP A 137 1.91 15.23 -11.85
C ASP A 137 2.87 14.94 -10.71
N SER A 138 3.86 14.08 -10.94
CA SER A 138 4.78 13.63 -9.90
C SER A 138 5.69 14.75 -9.39
N ASP A 139 6.13 15.64 -10.25
CA ASP A 139 7.04 16.71 -9.89
C ASP A 139 6.31 17.79 -9.09
N LEU A 140 5.10 18.13 -9.53
CA LEU A 140 4.22 19.05 -8.81
C LEU A 140 3.85 18.50 -7.43
N GLN A 141 3.55 17.21 -7.34
CA GLN A 141 3.23 16.53 -6.08
C GLN A 141 4.41 16.60 -5.09
N VAL A 142 5.62 16.27 -5.55
CA VAL A 142 6.84 16.34 -4.74
C VAL A 142 7.17 17.79 -4.36
N PHE A 143 7.02 18.73 -5.29
CA PHE A 143 7.21 20.15 -5.02
C PHE A 143 6.26 20.65 -3.94
N ALA A 144 4.96 20.37 -4.08
CA ALA A 144 3.94 20.78 -3.11
C ALA A 144 4.19 20.19 -1.70
N LYS A 145 4.64 18.92 -1.63
CA LYS A 145 5.05 18.30 -0.36
C LYS A 145 6.22 19.04 0.29
N LYS A 146 7.24 19.39 -0.51
CA LYS A 146 8.39 20.16 -0.03
C LYS A 146 8.01 21.57 0.41
N ALA A 147 7.12 22.23 -0.34
CA ALA A 147 6.66 23.59 -0.02
C ALA A 147 5.87 23.65 1.29
N LEU A 148 5.07 22.62 1.61
CA LEU A 148 4.40 22.49 2.91
C LEU A 148 5.38 22.20 4.05
N GLY A 149 6.50 21.57 3.77
CA GLY A 149 7.51 21.22 4.78
C GLY A 149 6.88 20.49 5.98
N GLU A 150 7.12 21.04 7.17
CA GLU A 150 6.60 20.53 8.45
C GLU A 150 5.22 21.09 8.83
N ASP A 151 4.63 21.96 8.02
CA ASP A 151 3.32 22.52 8.29
C ASP A 151 2.20 21.49 8.14
N SER A 152 1.17 21.67 8.96
CA SER A 152 -0.02 20.82 8.93
C SER A 152 -1.06 21.44 7.99
N GLY A 153 -1.31 20.77 6.87
CA GLY A 153 -2.24 21.27 5.87
C GLY A 153 -2.35 20.38 4.63
N SER A 154 -2.92 20.94 3.58
CA SER A 154 -3.05 20.26 2.29
C SER A 154 -2.91 21.23 1.12
N VAL A 155 -2.42 20.72 -0.01
CA VAL A 155 -2.37 21.41 -1.29
C VAL A 155 -3.10 20.57 -2.33
N ILE A 156 -4.08 21.17 -3.00
CA ILE A 156 -4.79 20.55 -4.11
C ILE A 156 -4.66 21.46 -5.33
N VAL A 157 -4.17 20.92 -6.43
CA VAL A 157 -4.13 21.61 -7.72
C VAL A 157 -4.98 20.84 -8.70
N MET A 158 -5.91 21.54 -9.32
CA MET A 158 -6.86 20.95 -10.25
C MET A 158 -6.97 21.83 -11.51
N THR A 159 -7.14 21.19 -12.66
CA THR A 159 -7.45 21.92 -13.89
C THR A 159 -8.89 22.42 -13.87
N THR A 160 -9.22 23.38 -14.73
CA THR A 160 -10.60 23.87 -14.92
C THR A 160 -11.57 22.79 -15.45
N ARG A 161 -11.03 21.67 -15.95
CA ARG A 161 -11.82 20.50 -16.40
C ARG A 161 -12.07 19.48 -15.29
N GLY A 162 -11.55 19.72 -14.05
CA GLY A 162 -11.73 18.83 -12.92
C GLY A 162 -10.65 17.76 -12.74
N GLU A 163 -9.58 17.76 -13.55
CA GLU A 163 -8.47 16.81 -13.39
C GLU A 163 -7.59 17.23 -12.22
N ILE A 164 -7.38 16.35 -11.27
CA ILE A 164 -6.48 16.58 -10.12
C ILE A 164 -5.04 16.35 -10.58
N ARG A 165 -4.22 17.39 -10.52
CA ARG A 165 -2.80 17.36 -10.86
C ARG A 165 -1.92 17.18 -9.63
N CYS A 166 -2.38 17.63 -8.47
CA CYS A 166 -1.68 17.49 -7.20
C CYS A 166 -2.70 17.35 -6.07
N CYS A 167 -2.42 16.47 -5.12
CA CYS A 167 -3.22 16.30 -3.90
C CYS A 167 -2.32 15.82 -2.77
N VAL A 168 -1.77 16.78 -2.01
CA VAL A 168 -0.83 16.54 -0.91
C VAL A 168 -1.52 16.81 0.42
N SER A 169 -1.22 15.96 1.39
CA SER A 169 -1.55 16.16 2.80
C SER A 169 -0.26 16.12 3.63
N SER A 170 -0.03 17.10 4.50
CA SER A 170 1.17 17.19 5.35
C SER A 170 0.80 17.37 6.82
N PRO A 171 1.62 16.86 7.77
CA PRO A 171 2.66 15.87 7.53
C PRO A 171 2.09 14.57 6.99
N SER A 172 2.94 13.78 6.38
CA SER A 172 2.61 12.50 5.78
C SER A 172 3.40 11.36 6.45
N PHE A 173 3.28 10.16 5.93
CA PHE A 173 3.99 8.98 6.39
C PHE A 173 4.69 8.29 5.22
N ASP A 174 5.73 7.50 5.50
CA ASP A 174 6.36 6.68 4.48
C ASP A 174 5.51 5.42 4.20
N ALA A 175 4.90 5.36 3.01
CA ALA A 175 4.07 4.23 2.58
C ALA A 175 4.87 2.92 2.48
N ASN A 176 6.17 2.98 2.18
CA ASN A 176 7.03 1.81 2.12
C ASN A 176 7.22 1.15 3.49
N LEU A 177 7.32 1.94 4.57
CA LEU A 177 7.39 1.38 5.93
C LEU A 177 6.16 0.52 6.25
N PHE A 178 4.97 0.97 5.87
CA PHE A 178 3.74 0.19 6.08
C PHE A 178 3.69 -1.06 5.21
N THR A 179 4.23 -0.99 4.01
CA THR A 179 4.28 -2.12 3.08
C THR A 179 5.28 -3.19 3.51
N TYR A 180 6.43 -2.80 4.03
CA TYR A 180 7.47 -3.74 4.45
C TYR A 180 7.32 -4.23 5.89
N GLY A 181 6.47 -3.60 6.67
CA GLY A 181 6.23 -3.86 8.07
C GLY A 181 6.81 -2.74 8.93
N ILE A 182 5.93 -1.88 9.44
CA ILE A 182 6.29 -0.85 10.40
C ILE A 182 6.43 -1.47 11.79
N ASP A 183 7.43 -1.05 12.55
CA ASP A 183 7.56 -1.47 13.92
C ASP A 183 6.57 -0.76 14.86
N SER A 184 6.33 -1.35 16.04
CA SER A 184 5.34 -0.85 16.99
C SER A 184 5.71 0.51 17.58
N PHE A 185 7.00 0.86 17.66
CA PHE A 185 7.45 2.14 18.19
C PHE A 185 7.19 3.25 17.18
N GLN A 186 7.63 3.07 15.93
CA GLN A 186 7.37 4.02 14.83
C GLN A 186 5.87 4.25 14.61
N TYR A 187 5.06 3.17 14.68
CA TYR A 187 3.61 3.31 14.54
C TYR A 187 2.99 4.13 15.67
N LYS A 188 3.45 3.92 16.93
CA LYS A 188 2.99 4.72 18.06
C LYS A 188 3.38 6.19 17.94
N ASP A 189 4.56 6.50 17.38
CA ASP A 189 4.98 7.88 17.14
C ASP A 189 4.07 8.58 16.13
N TYR A 190 3.69 7.91 15.03
CA TYR A 190 2.69 8.43 14.12
C TYR A 190 1.33 8.69 14.80
N LEU A 191 0.89 7.82 15.69
CA LEU A 191 -0.40 7.96 16.40
C LEU A 191 -0.38 9.09 17.43
N LYS A 192 0.74 9.31 18.11
CA LYS A 192 0.90 10.34 19.15
C LYS A 192 1.15 11.72 18.58
N ASN A 193 1.54 11.82 17.31
CA ASN A 193 1.87 13.09 16.66
C ASN A 193 0.63 13.98 16.57
N GLU A 194 0.66 15.14 17.21
CA GLU A 194 -0.44 16.11 17.25
C GLU A 194 -0.87 16.60 15.86
N LYS A 195 0.09 16.66 14.91
CA LYS A 195 -0.19 17.03 13.52
C LYS A 195 -0.85 15.90 12.70
N LYS A 196 -1.13 14.72 13.32
CA LYS A 196 -1.88 13.58 12.75
C LYS A 196 -1.43 13.17 11.35
N PRO A 197 -0.18 12.70 11.18
CA PRO A 197 0.37 12.37 9.85
C PRO A 197 -0.37 11.23 9.13
N LEU A 198 -1.09 10.37 9.83
CA LEU A 198 -1.89 9.30 9.22
C LEU A 198 -3.26 9.74 8.70
N SER A 199 -3.65 11.00 8.97
CA SER A 199 -4.93 11.58 8.52
C SER A 199 -4.76 12.27 7.18
N ASN A 200 -5.62 11.94 6.21
CA ASN A 200 -5.66 12.64 4.92
C ASN A 200 -6.39 13.98 5.08
N LYS A 201 -5.64 15.06 5.25
CA LYS A 201 -6.19 16.39 5.46
C LYS A 201 -6.86 16.96 4.23
N ALA A 202 -6.43 16.55 3.05
CA ALA A 202 -7.01 17.00 1.79
C ALA A 202 -8.46 16.51 1.60
N LEU A 203 -8.79 15.31 2.13
CA LEU A 203 -10.09 14.68 1.89
C LEU A 203 -11.01 14.64 3.12
N SER A 204 -10.46 14.60 4.32
CA SER A 204 -11.25 14.36 5.54
C SER A 204 -11.14 15.41 6.63
N SER A 205 -10.28 16.40 6.50
CA SER A 205 -10.23 17.48 7.48
C SER A 205 -11.31 18.53 7.22
N GLN A 206 -11.83 19.09 8.31
CA GLN A 206 -12.80 20.17 8.28
C GLN A 206 -12.11 21.43 8.76
N TYR A 207 -12.15 22.47 7.94
CA TYR A 207 -11.59 23.78 8.24
C TYR A 207 -12.67 24.85 8.13
N PRO A 208 -12.64 25.91 8.96
CA PRO A 208 -13.47 27.09 8.75
C PRO A 208 -13.15 27.70 7.37
N PRO A 209 -14.12 27.86 6.48
CA PRO A 209 -13.86 28.32 5.11
C PRO A 209 -13.35 29.75 5.03
N GLY A 210 -13.59 30.56 6.06
CA GLY A 210 -13.20 31.96 6.08
C GLY A 210 -13.73 32.73 4.87
N SER A 211 -12.89 33.67 4.31
CA SER A 211 -13.29 34.49 3.16
C SER A 211 -13.46 33.69 1.85
N THR A 212 -13.03 32.44 1.77
CA THR A 212 -13.16 31.63 0.54
C THR A 212 -14.62 31.35 0.18
N ILE A 213 -15.53 31.33 1.17
CA ILE A 213 -16.96 31.13 0.93
C ILE A 213 -17.66 32.34 0.35
N LYS A 214 -17.04 33.54 0.42
CA LYS A 214 -17.70 34.79 0.00
C LYS A 214 -18.12 34.79 -1.47
N MET A 215 -17.34 34.13 -2.34
CA MET A 215 -17.71 34.00 -3.76
C MET A 215 -19.00 33.20 -3.94
N LEU A 216 -19.19 32.12 -3.19
CA LEU A 216 -20.43 31.33 -3.24
C LEU A 216 -21.62 32.12 -2.69
N VAL A 217 -21.40 32.88 -1.61
CA VAL A 217 -22.44 33.76 -1.03
C VAL A 217 -22.84 34.86 -2.01
N ALA A 218 -21.85 35.48 -2.69
CA ALA A 218 -22.13 36.53 -3.69
C ALA A 218 -22.90 35.94 -4.90
N LEU A 219 -22.50 34.79 -5.42
CA LEU A 219 -23.21 34.12 -6.52
C LEU A 219 -24.65 33.77 -6.12
N SER A 220 -24.85 33.22 -4.91
CA SER A 220 -26.18 32.93 -4.41
C SER A 220 -27.05 34.20 -4.23
N ALA A 221 -26.47 35.31 -3.77
CA ALA A 221 -27.17 36.57 -3.66
C ALA A 221 -27.59 37.16 -5.02
N LEU A 222 -26.72 37.03 -6.04
CA LEU A 222 -27.02 37.44 -7.42
C LEU A 222 -28.12 36.55 -8.02
N GLU A 223 -28.03 35.26 -7.86
CA GLU A 223 -29.01 34.30 -8.40
C GLU A 223 -30.39 34.50 -7.80
N ASN A 224 -30.46 34.77 -6.48
CA ASN A 224 -31.69 35.09 -5.78
C ASN A 224 -32.14 36.57 -5.94
N LYS A 225 -31.44 37.35 -6.77
CA LYS A 225 -31.75 38.79 -7.04
C LYS A 225 -31.76 39.66 -5.78
N ILE A 226 -31.01 39.27 -4.75
CA ILE A 226 -30.86 40.05 -3.52
C ILE A 226 -29.93 41.26 -3.76
N VAL A 227 -28.95 41.06 -4.64
CA VAL A 227 -28.02 42.10 -5.14
C VAL A 227 -27.96 42.07 -6.65
N ASN A 228 -27.54 43.19 -7.25
CA ASN A 228 -27.33 43.32 -8.70
C ASN A 228 -25.83 43.47 -8.99
N GLU A 229 -25.42 43.27 -10.23
CA GLU A 229 -24.02 43.40 -10.69
C GLU A 229 -23.49 44.84 -10.72
N LYS A 230 -24.26 45.83 -10.26
CA LYS A 230 -23.90 47.25 -10.24
C LYS A 230 -23.38 47.69 -8.89
#